data_7d6c1e95c645a2db70d68789054f773c
#
_entry.id   7d6c1e95c645a2db70d68789054f773c
#
_cell.length_a   1.000
_cell.length_b   1.000
_cell.length_c   1.000
_cell.angle_alpha   90.00
_cell.angle_beta   90.00
_cell.angle_gamma   90.00
#
_symmetry.space_group_name_H-M   'P 1'
#
loop_
_entity.id
_entity.type
_entity.pdbx_description
1 polymer ?
#
loop_
_entity_poly.entity_id
_entity_poly.type
_entity_poly.pdbx_seq_one_letter_code
_entity_poly.pdbx_strand_id
1 'polypeptide(L)'
;TVAFAAGAYSTFGTEGIFRLKNVNTNPLMPNWVVASLTFVAYNILGGIGIMAPVGQYVRKKRHIYLGIALSGVMLLAVAGSILTSLAACPEAVAAELPMVALASKLNGMLGTVYGLMLLLAMFCNAMASLVGLISYLEQKARFVREKKKPLLAGICLLAWAGSLLGFGEIIAVVYPMFGYLSIVFVGGVIIHFV
;
A
#
# COMPACT_ATOMS: atom_id res chain seq x y z
N THR A 1 6.60 12.46 6.03
CA THR A 1 6.27 12.83 4.62
C THR A 1 6.09 14.33 4.46
N VAL A 2 5.25 15.04 5.25
CA VAL A 2 5.05 16.49 5.14
C VAL A 2 6.36 17.28 5.26
N ALA A 3 7.23 16.93 6.21
CA ALA A 3 8.55 17.54 6.36
C ALA A 3 9.44 17.30 5.13
N PHE A 4 9.33 16.12 4.49
CA PHE A 4 10.05 15.81 3.24
C PHE A 4 9.52 16.61 2.07
N ALA A 5 8.20 16.83 1.98
CA ALA A 5 7.60 17.67 0.94
C ALA A 5 8.10 19.11 1.05
N ALA A 6 8.12 19.68 2.26
CA ALA A 6 8.65 21.01 2.50
C ALA A 6 10.15 21.10 2.18
N GLY A 7 10.95 20.12 2.58
CA GLY A 7 12.37 20.05 2.28
C GLY A 7 12.65 19.91 0.78
N ALA A 8 11.92 19.05 0.08
CA ALA A 8 12.05 18.89 -1.37
C ALA A 8 11.63 20.15 -2.12
N TYR A 9 10.53 20.79 -1.71
CA TYR A 9 10.08 22.06 -2.30
C TYR A 9 11.11 23.18 -2.12
N SER A 10 11.70 23.31 -0.93
CA SER A 10 12.72 24.33 -0.66
C SER A 10 14.03 24.07 -1.42
N THR A 11 14.36 22.82 -1.69
CA THR A 11 15.65 22.44 -2.31
C THR A 11 15.58 22.40 -3.84
N PHE A 12 14.47 21.90 -4.40
CA PHE A 12 14.34 21.64 -5.84
C PHE A 12 13.39 22.60 -6.60
N GLY A 13 12.64 23.45 -5.88
CA GLY A 13 11.75 24.46 -6.45
C GLY A 13 10.52 23.89 -7.17
N THR A 14 9.78 24.77 -7.83
CA THR A 14 8.49 24.46 -8.50
C THR A 14 8.62 23.93 -9.92
N GLU A 15 9.78 23.98 -10.53
CA GLU A 15 9.94 23.63 -11.96
C GLU A 15 9.63 22.18 -12.29
N GLY A 16 9.76 21.27 -11.30
CA GLY A 16 9.48 19.84 -11.46
C GLY A 16 7.99 19.48 -11.52
N ILE A 17 7.11 20.28 -10.93
CA ILE A 17 5.68 19.95 -10.76
C ILE A 17 4.94 19.81 -12.10
N PHE A 18 5.38 20.53 -13.14
CA PHE A 18 4.77 20.51 -14.48
C PHE A 18 5.45 19.56 -15.48
N ARG A 19 6.52 18.87 -15.10
CA ARG A 19 7.27 17.97 -15.99
C ARG A 19 6.92 16.49 -15.87
N LEU A 20 5.80 16.12 -15.26
CA LEU A 20 5.27 14.74 -15.25
C LEU A 20 4.76 14.33 -16.65
N LYS A 21 5.66 14.34 -17.62
CA LYS A 21 5.37 13.92 -19.00
C LYS A 21 5.70 12.43 -19.14
N ASN A 22 4.70 11.63 -19.38
CA ASN A 22 4.78 10.20 -19.72
C ASN A 22 5.50 9.31 -18.69
N VAL A 23 4.82 9.05 -17.57
CA VAL A 23 5.14 7.88 -16.76
C VAL A 23 4.71 6.63 -17.54
N ASN A 24 5.60 5.66 -17.65
CA ASN A 24 5.33 4.36 -18.28
C ASN A 24 3.99 3.82 -17.78
N THR A 25 3.00 3.75 -18.67
CA THR A 25 1.70 3.18 -18.35
C THR A 25 1.83 1.67 -18.32
N ASN A 26 1.49 1.07 -17.19
CA ASN A 26 1.40 -0.38 -17.07
C ASN A 26 0.35 -0.87 -18.09
N PRO A 27 0.66 -1.84 -18.97
CA PRO A 27 -0.28 -2.35 -19.97
C PRO A 27 -1.56 -2.91 -19.36
N LEU A 28 -1.52 -3.35 -18.10
CA LEU A 28 -2.70 -3.82 -17.36
C LEU A 28 -3.56 -2.67 -16.80
N MET A 29 -3.06 -1.42 -16.85
CA MET A 29 -3.77 -0.22 -16.38
C MET A 29 -3.64 0.90 -17.41
N PRO A 30 -4.34 0.81 -18.57
CA PRO A 30 -4.13 1.71 -19.69
C PRO A 30 -4.57 3.15 -19.43
N ASN A 31 -5.48 3.37 -18.49
CA ASN A 31 -6.05 4.67 -18.17
C ASN A 31 -5.91 4.98 -16.69
N TRP A 32 -5.71 6.27 -16.37
CA TRP A 32 -5.63 6.75 -14.98
C TRP A 32 -6.90 6.43 -14.16
N VAL A 33 -8.09 6.39 -14.81
CA VAL A 33 -9.35 6.03 -14.16
C VAL A 33 -9.32 4.56 -13.71
N VAL A 34 -8.89 3.65 -14.60
CA VAL A 34 -8.76 2.22 -14.27
C VAL A 34 -7.74 2.03 -13.15
N ALA A 35 -6.59 2.72 -13.23
CA ALA A 35 -5.57 2.67 -12.19
C ALA A 35 -6.10 3.17 -10.83
N SER A 36 -6.89 4.25 -10.82
CA SER A 36 -7.49 4.78 -9.60
C SER A 36 -8.54 3.84 -9.01
N LEU A 37 -9.40 3.26 -9.83
CA LEU A 37 -10.43 2.30 -9.39
C LEU A 37 -9.81 1.02 -8.84
N THR A 38 -8.82 0.46 -9.53
CA THR A 38 -8.10 -0.74 -9.05
C THR A 38 -7.36 -0.46 -7.76
N PHE A 39 -6.73 0.72 -7.62
CA PHE A 39 -6.06 1.14 -6.41
C PHE A 39 -7.03 1.25 -5.22
N VAL A 40 -8.16 1.93 -5.40
CA VAL A 40 -9.18 2.08 -4.36
C VAL A 40 -9.76 0.72 -3.96
N ALA A 41 -10.14 -0.11 -4.94
CA ALA A 41 -10.72 -1.43 -4.69
C ALA A 41 -9.75 -2.36 -3.94
N TYR A 42 -8.47 -2.38 -4.33
CA TYR A 42 -7.42 -3.13 -3.65
C TYR A 42 -7.28 -2.70 -2.18
N ASN A 43 -7.26 -1.39 -1.92
CA ASN A 43 -7.16 -0.86 -0.55
C ASN A 43 -8.41 -1.18 0.28
N ILE A 44 -9.60 -1.16 -0.31
CA ILE A 44 -10.84 -1.57 0.37
C ILE A 44 -10.75 -3.03 0.77
N LEU A 45 -10.37 -3.93 -0.14
CA LEU A 45 -10.25 -5.36 0.15
C LEU A 45 -9.24 -5.62 1.27
N GLY A 46 -8.06 -4.99 1.21
CA GLY A 46 -7.05 -5.09 2.26
C GLY A 46 -7.53 -4.53 3.61
N GLY A 47 -8.34 -3.46 3.59
CA GLY A 47 -8.91 -2.83 4.78
C GLY A 47 -10.02 -3.64 5.45
N ILE A 48 -10.78 -4.45 4.71
CA ILE A 48 -11.93 -5.20 5.25
C ILE A 48 -11.51 -6.12 6.40
N GLY A 49 -10.39 -6.83 6.26
CA GLY A 49 -9.89 -7.73 7.29
C GLY A 49 -9.62 -7.05 8.64
N ILE A 50 -9.24 -5.77 8.60
CA ILE A 50 -8.97 -4.96 9.79
C ILE A 50 -10.22 -4.23 10.27
N MET A 51 -11.04 -3.72 9.36
CA MET A 51 -12.21 -2.91 9.68
C MET A 51 -13.42 -3.73 10.16
N ALA A 52 -13.58 -4.97 9.67
CA ALA A 52 -14.71 -5.81 10.03
C ALA A 52 -14.79 -6.09 11.56
N PRO A 53 -13.70 -6.47 12.26
CA PRO A 53 -13.71 -6.61 13.70
C PRO A 53 -13.96 -5.29 14.44
N VAL A 54 -13.39 -4.17 13.94
CA VAL A 54 -13.53 -2.84 14.56
C VAL A 54 -14.98 -2.35 14.49
N GLY A 55 -15.71 -2.69 13.42
CA GLY A 55 -17.11 -2.33 13.25
C GLY A 55 -18.02 -2.79 14.40
N GLN A 56 -17.69 -3.89 15.07
CA GLN A 56 -18.44 -4.42 16.22
C GLN A 56 -18.38 -3.50 17.46
N TYR A 57 -17.34 -2.69 17.58
CA TYR A 57 -17.14 -1.77 18.72
C TYR A 57 -17.77 -0.41 18.52
N VAL A 58 -18.17 -0.07 17.29
CA VAL A 58 -18.71 1.26 16.99
C VAL A 58 -20.24 1.28 17.13
N ARG A 59 -20.72 1.91 18.20
CA ARG A 59 -22.17 1.96 18.52
C ARG A 59 -22.93 3.09 17.79
N LYS A 60 -22.28 4.17 17.36
CA LYS A 60 -22.94 5.33 16.75
C LYS A 60 -22.46 5.55 15.32
N LYS A 61 -23.37 5.57 14.36
CA LYS A 61 -23.10 5.81 12.94
C LYS A 61 -22.30 7.12 12.69
N ARG A 62 -22.58 8.18 13.48
CA ARG A 62 -21.86 9.46 13.37
C ARG A 62 -20.35 9.30 13.57
N HIS A 63 -19.92 8.45 14.48
CA HIS A 63 -18.47 8.23 14.71
C HIS A 63 -17.81 7.51 13.53
N ILE A 64 -18.56 6.65 12.82
CA ILE A 64 -18.07 6.00 11.59
C ILE A 64 -17.85 7.05 10.51
N TYR A 65 -18.86 7.92 10.25
CA TYR A 65 -18.73 8.96 9.22
C TYR A 65 -17.63 9.97 9.53
N LEU A 66 -17.49 10.39 10.79
CA LEU A 66 -16.39 11.28 11.21
C LEU A 66 -15.02 10.60 11.07
N GLY A 67 -14.92 9.34 11.44
CA GLY A 67 -13.69 8.56 11.27
C GLY A 67 -13.29 8.42 9.81
N ILE A 68 -14.23 8.11 8.92
CA ILE A 68 -14.01 8.02 7.47
C ILE A 68 -13.58 9.38 6.90
N ALA A 69 -14.29 10.46 7.25
CA ALA A 69 -13.95 11.79 6.77
C ALA A 69 -12.54 12.23 7.22
N LEU A 70 -12.23 12.05 8.50
CA LEU A 70 -10.94 12.44 9.06
C LEU A 70 -9.80 11.60 8.44
N SER A 71 -9.97 10.28 8.34
CA SER A 71 -8.98 9.40 7.71
C SER A 71 -8.78 9.73 6.23
N GLY A 72 -9.86 10.07 5.51
CA GLY A 72 -9.80 10.54 4.13
C GLY A 72 -8.97 11.81 3.96
N VAL A 73 -9.22 12.80 4.80
CA VAL A 73 -8.43 14.06 4.79
C VAL A 73 -6.95 13.80 5.10
N MET A 74 -6.67 12.99 6.11
CA MET A 74 -5.28 12.62 6.45
C MET A 74 -4.60 11.87 5.30
N LEU A 75 -5.31 10.95 4.65
CA LEU A 75 -4.78 10.20 3.51
C LEU A 75 -4.48 11.11 2.32
N LEU A 76 -5.38 12.04 2.01
CA LEU A 76 -5.16 13.05 0.96
C LEU A 76 -3.96 13.95 1.27
N ALA A 77 -3.79 14.37 2.52
CA ALA A 77 -2.64 15.16 2.94
C ALA A 77 -1.32 14.39 2.77
N VAL A 78 -1.29 13.11 3.15
CA VAL A 78 -0.11 12.25 2.97
C VAL A 78 0.16 12.00 1.49
N ALA A 79 -0.85 11.63 0.71
CA ALA A 79 -0.70 11.38 -0.72
C ALA A 79 -0.25 12.65 -1.47
N GLY A 80 -0.86 13.79 -1.17
CA GLY A 80 -0.46 15.08 -1.72
C GLY A 80 0.98 15.44 -1.39
N SER A 81 1.43 15.21 -0.14
CA SER A 81 2.82 15.45 0.25
C SER A 81 3.81 14.54 -0.46
N ILE A 82 3.46 13.29 -0.73
CA ILE A 82 4.29 12.35 -1.50
C ILE A 82 4.38 12.82 -2.96
N LEU A 83 3.23 13.13 -3.57
CA LEU A 83 3.18 13.57 -4.96
C LEU A 83 3.99 14.85 -5.20
N THR A 84 3.81 15.86 -4.34
CA THR A 84 4.59 17.11 -4.44
C THR A 84 6.08 16.89 -4.25
N SER A 85 6.47 16.00 -3.32
CA SER A 85 7.87 15.66 -3.08
C SER A 85 8.52 14.97 -4.29
N LEU A 86 7.81 14.03 -4.90
CA LEU A 86 8.30 13.30 -6.08
C LEU A 86 8.28 14.18 -7.33
N ALA A 87 7.29 15.07 -7.47
CA ALA A 87 7.25 16.03 -8.56
C ALA A 87 8.45 17.01 -8.54
N ALA A 88 8.90 17.38 -7.35
CA ALA A 88 10.10 18.21 -7.18
C ALA A 88 11.40 17.48 -7.56
N CYS A 89 11.45 16.15 -7.54
CA CYS A 89 12.63 15.37 -7.88
C CYS A 89 12.31 14.20 -8.82
N PRO A 90 12.15 14.43 -10.15
CA PRO A 90 11.78 13.41 -11.13
C PRO A 90 12.74 12.21 -11.19
N GLU A 91 14.01 12.42 -10.90
CA GLU A 91 15.01 11.35 -10.87
C GLU A 91 14.76 10.32 -9.75
N ALA A 92 14.15 10.74 -8.64
CA ALA A 92 13.79 9.82 -7.57
C ALA A 92 12.64 8.87 -7.97
N VAL A 93 11.81 9.27 -8.94
CA VAL A 93 10.68 8.45 -9.41
C VAL A 93 11.13 7.17 -10.11
N ALA A 94 12.33 7.20 -10.73
CA ALA A 94 12.90 6.03 -11.41
C ALA A 94 13.48 4.97 -10.45
N ALA A 95 13.62 5.30 -9.16
CA ALA A 95 14.13 4.37 -8.16
C ALA A 95 13.03 3.38 -7.71
N GLU A 96 13.42 2.16 -7.30
CA GLU A 96 12.50 1.16 -6.76
C GLU A 96 11.77 1.66 -5.49
N LEU A 97 12.43 2.48 -4.68
CA LEU A 97 11.88 3.12 -3.49
C LEU A 97 12.04 4.66 -3.59
N PRO A 98 11.11 5.33 -4.30
CA PRO A 98 11.27 6.75 -4.65
C PRO A 98 11.47 7.67 -3.45
N MET A 99 10.72 7.44 -2.35
CA MET A 99 10.81 8.28 -1.15
C MET A 99 12.12 8.07 -0.37
N VAL A 100 12.70 6.87 -0.42
CA VAL A 100 14.03 6.60 0.17
C VAL A 100 15.11 7.30 -0.64
N ALA A 101 15.03 7.21 -1.97
CA ALA A 101 15.95 7.88 -2.88
C ALA A 101 15.90 9.40 -2.68
N LEU A 102 14.71 9.97 -2.56
CA LEU A 102 14.53 11.40 -2.27
C LEU A 102 15.16 11.79 -0.93
N ALA A 103 14.90 11.02 0.12
CA ALA A 103 15.45 11.26 1.45
C ALA A 103 16.98 11.21 1.44
N SER A 104 17.57 10.27 0.70
CA SER A 104 19.02 10.12 0.55
C SER A 104 19.64 11.30 -0.21
N LYS A 105 18.94 11.88 -1.18
CA LYS A 105 19.39 13.08 -1.90
C LYS A 105 19.39 14.33 -1.03
N LEU A 106 18.44 14.44 -0.09
CA LEU A 106 18.40 15.55 0.85
C LEU A 106 19.52 15.45 1.89
N ASN A 107 19.69 14.26 2.45
CA ASN A 107 20.75 13.93 3.41
C ASN A 107 20.90 12.42 3.49
N GLY A 108 22.12 11.90 3.33
CA GLY A 108 22.39 10.46 3.40
C GLY A 108 21.95 9.81 4.73
N MET A 109 22.10 10.50 5.84
CA MET A 109 21.63 10.00 7.14
C MET A 109 20.12 9.91 7.22
N LEU A 110 19.39 10.89 6.67
CA LEU A 110 17.93 10.84 6.59
C LEU A 110 17.44 9.68 5.70
N GLY A 111 18.11 9.42 4.59
CA GLY A 111 17.81 8.30 3.72
C GLY A 111 17.96 6.97 4.43
N THR A 112 19.03 6.77 5.19
CA THR A 112 19.27 5.55 5.97
C THR A 112 18.22 5.36 7.05
N VAL A 113 17.92 6.39 7.84
CA VAL A 113 16.89 6.31 8.89
C VAL A 113 15.52 6.03 8.30
N TYR A 114 15.15 6.72 7.22
CA TYR A 114 13.88 6.51 6.54
C TYR A 114 13.77 5.10 5.94
N GLY A 115 14.84 4.60 5.31
CA GLY A 115 14.90 3.23 4.79
C GLY A 115 14.75 2.18 5.89
N LEU A 116 15.40 2.38 7.04
CA LEU A 116 15.26 1.49 8.19
C LEU A 116 13.83 1.50 8.76
N MET A 117 13.22 2.68 8.91
CA MET A 117 11.83 2.80 9.36
C MET A 117 10.85 2.13 8.37
N LEU A 118 11.09 2.28 7.07
CA LEU A 118 10.29 1.64 6.04
C LEU A 118 10.41 0.11 6.10
N LEU A 119 11.64 -0.41 6.26
CA LEU A 119 11.90 -1.84 6.41
C LEU A 119 11.19 -2.42 7.64
N LEU A 120 11.25 -1.74 8.78
CA LEU A 120 10.53 -2.14 9.99
C LEU A 120 9.01 -2.13 9.78
N ALA A 121 8.48 -1.10 9.11
CA ALA A 121 7.06 -1.00 8.81
C ALA A 121 6.60 -2.14 7.87
N MET A 122 7.37 -2.45 6.83
CA MET A 122 7.11 -3.60 5.94
C MET A 122 7.15 -4.92 6.70
N PHE A 123 8.13 -5.13 7.58
CA PHE A 123 8.23 -6.31 8.40
C PHE A 123 7.02 -6.47 9.35
N CYS A 124 6.62 -5.41 10.04
CA CYS A 124 5.45 -5.42 10.91
C CYS A 124 4.16 -5.76 10.12
N ASN A 125 4.00 -5.18 8.93
CA ASN A 125 2.85 -5.45 8.07
C ASN A 125 2.83 -6.91 7.56
N ALA A 126 3.98 -7.44 7.17
CA ALA A 126 4.13 -8.85 6.77
C ALA A 126 3.79 -9.80 7.92
N MET A 127 4.28 -9.52 9.13
CA MET A 127 3.97 -10.31 10.33
C MET A 127 2.48 -10.26 10.68
N ALA A 128 1.86 -9.09 10.63
CA ALA A 128 0.43 -8.93 10.89
C ALA A 128 -0.42 -9.74 9.87
N SER A 129 -0.07 -9.67 8.59
CA SER A 129 -0.74 -10.41 7.52
C SER A 129 -0.58 -11.92 7.69
N LEU A 130 0.63 -12.38 8.05
CA LEU A 130 0.91 -13.80 8.29
C LEU A 130 0.11 -14.34 9.48
N VAL A 131 0.10 -13.61 10.60
CA VAL A 131 -0.70 -13.98 11.78
C VAL A 131 -2.19 -14.01 11.45
N GLY A 132 -2.69 -13.01 10.73
CA GLY A 132 -4.08 -12.96 10.29
C GLY A 132 -4.47 -14.16 9.42
N LEU A 133 -3.62 -14.50 8.43
CA LEU A 133 -3.82 -15.64 7.55
C LEU A 133 -3.85 -16.96 8.33
N ILE A 134 -2.88 -17.18 9.20
CA ILE A 134 -2.79 -18.39 10.00
C ILE A 134 -3.99 -18.52 10.93
N SER A 135 -4.37 -17.45 11.62
CA SER A 135 -5.53 -17.43 12.51
C SER A 135 -6.83 -17.77 11.78
N TYR A 136 -7.01 -17.27 10.57
CA TYR A 136 -8.15 -17.59 9.72
C TYR A 136 -8.15 -19.07 9.30
N LEU A 137 -7.00 -19.60 8.88
CA LEU A 137 -6.85 -21.00 8.46
C LEU A 137 -7.06 -21.97 9.64
N GLU A 138 -6.57 -21.63 10.83
CA GLU A 138 -6.78 -22.43 12.06
C GLU A 138 -8.25 -22.56 12.44
N GLN A 139 -9.05 -21.52 12.17
CA GLN A 139 -10.50 -21.57 12.42
C GLN A 139 -11.22 -22.49 11.43
N LYS A 140 -10.74 -22.57 10.19
CA LYS A 140 -11.42 -23.28 9.11
C LYS A 140 -10.96 -24.72 8.91
N ALA A 141 -9.72 -25.05 9.26
CA ALA A 141 -9.11 -26.35 8.98
C ALA A 141 -8.36 -26.90 10.20
N ARG A 142 -8.87 -27.99 10.77
CA ARG A 142 -8.25 -28.69 11.92
C ARG A 142 -6.82 -29.16 11.63
N PHE A 143 -6.54 -29.53 10.39
CA PHE A 143 -5.22 -29.93 9.90
C PHE A 143 -4.17 -28.81 10.05
N VAL A 144 -4.56 -27.54 9.87
CA VAL A 144 -3.66 -26.38 9.99
C VAL A 144 -3.20 -26.21 11.43
N ARG A 145 -4.09 -26.50 12.39
CA ARG A 145 -3.79 -26.43 13.83
C ARG A 145 -2.72 -27.44 14.24
N GLU A 146 -2.76 -28.61 13.65
CA GLU A 146 -1.79 -29.70 13.94
C GLU A 146 -0.45 -29.50 13.24
N LYS A 147 -0.45 -28.91 12.02
CA LYS A 147 0.73 -28.70 11.18
C LYS A 147 1.11 -27.24 10.98
N LYS A 148 0.96 -26.42 12.02
CA LYS A 148 1.24 -24.98 11.97
C LYS A 148 2.68 -24.65 11.57
N LYS A 149 3.67 -25.35 12.12
CA LYS A 149 5.10 -25.12 11.85
C LYS A 149 5.50 -25.36 10.38
N PRO A 150 5.17 -26.53 9.76
CA PRO A 150 5.50 -26.74 8.36
C PRO A 150 4.72 -25.82 7.41
N LEU A 151 3.49 -25.44 7.75
CA LEU A 151 2.72 -24.46 6.97
C LEU A 151 3.40 -23.09 6.99
N LEU A 152 3.83 -22.62 8.15
CA LEU A 152 4.59 -21.38 8.33
C LEU A 152 5.87 -21.41 7.48
N ALA A 153 6.64 -22.48 7.57
CA ALA A 153 7.86 -22.66 6.78
C ALA A 153 7.56 -22.63 5.27
N GLY A 154 6.48 -23.26 4.82
CA GLY A 154 6.05 -23.25 3.44
C GLY A 154 5.69 -21.86 2.94
N ILE A 155 4.93 -21.08 3.73
CA ILE A 155 4.58 -19.69 3.40
C ILE A 155 5.84 -18.81 3.33
N CYS A 156 6.75 -18.95 4.28
CA CYS A 156 8.01 -18.21 4.27
C CYS A 156 8.89 -18.56 3.06
N LEU A 157 8.96 -19.83 2.67
CA LEU A 157 9.67 -20.27 1.48
C LEU A 157 9.06 -19.72 0.19
N LEU A 158 7.73 -19.72 0.09
CA LEU A 158 7.01 -19.12 -1.04
C LEU A 158 7.23 -17.60 -1.11
N ALA A 159 7.19 -16.92 0.02
CA ALA A 159 7.49 -15.49 0.08
C ALA A 159 8.94 -15.19 -0.31
N TRP A 160 9.89 -16.02 0.15
CA TRP A 160 11.30 -15.90 -0.24
C TRP A 160 11.49 -16.14 -1.73
N ALA A 161 10.92 -17.21 -2.28
CA ALA A 161 10.98 -17.48 -3.71
C ALA A 161 10.35 -16.36 -4.55
N GLY A 162 9.20 -15.82 -4.09
CA GLY A 162 8.56 -14.67 -4.72
C GLY A 162 9.45 -13.42 -4.71
N SER A 163 10.23 -13.20 -3.65
CA SER A 163 11.12 -12.04 -3.57
C SER A 163 12.25 -12.04 -4.61
N LEU A 164 12.57 -13.20 -5.18
CA LEU A 164 13.59 -13.31 -6.24
C LEU A 164 13.13 -12.75 -7.58
N LEU A 165 11.81 -12.57 -7.79
CA LEU A 165 11.26 -11.99 -9.03
C LEU A 165 11.45 -10.48 -9.14
N GLY A 166 11.89 -9.81 -8.07
CA GLY A 166 12.02 -8.36 -8.02
C GLY A 166 10.74 -7.66 -7.58
N PHE A 167 10.91 -6.62 -6.77
CA PHE A 167 9.79 -5.89 -6.16
C PHE A 167 8.91 -5.18 -7.21
N GLY A 168 9.56 -4.53 -8.19
CA GLY A 168 8.86 -3.78 -9.24
C GLY A 168 8.00 -4.68 -10.14
N GLU A 169 8.52 -5.84 -10.55
CA GLU A 169 7.80 -6.77 -11.41
C GLU A 169 6.60 -7.40 -10.71
N ILE A 170 6.76 -7.79 -9.44
CA ILE A 170 5.66 -8.33 -8.64
C ILE A 170 4.53 -7.29 -8.51
N ILE A 171 4.87 -6.05 -8.19
CA ILE A 171 3.87 -4.99 -8.07
C ILE A 171 3.19 -4.73 -9.41
N ALA A 172 3.93 -4.68 -10.50
CA ALA A 172 3.37 -4.41 -11.81
C ALA A 172 2.30 -5.41 -12.27
N VAL A 173 2.37 -6.65 -11.80
CA VAL A 173 1.43 -7.73 -12.16
C VAL A 173 0.41 -7.99 -11.06
N VAL A 174 0.88 -8.20 -9.84
CA VAL A 174 0.04 -8.62 -8.70
C VAL A 174 -0.94 -7.52 -8.29
N TYR A 175 -0.50 -6.27 -8.32
CA TYR A 175 -1.32 -5.12 -7.92
C TYR A 175 -2.58 -4.94 -8.79
N PRO A 176 -2.48 -4.90 -10.15
CA PRO A 176 -3.65 -4.87 -11.02
C PRO A 176 -4.54 -6.10 -10.88
N MET A 177 -3.97 -7.30 -10.77
CA MET A 177 -4.76 -8.53 -10.63
C MET A 177 -5.62 -8.51 -9.37
N PHE A 178 -5.04 -8.17 -8.22
CA PHE A 178 -5.80 -8.02 -6.98
C PHE A 178 -6.78 -6.83 -7.04
N GLY A 179 -6.43 -5.76 -7.75
CA GLY A 179 -7.32 -4.64 -8.00
C GLY A 179 -8.59 -5.05 -8.75
N TYR A 180 -8.46 -5.79 -9.84
CA TYR A 180 -9.61 -6.30 -10.59
C TYR A 180 -10.45 -7.30 -9.78
N LEU A 181 -9.81 -8.22 -9.07
CA LEU A 181 -10.50 -9.15 -8.18
C LEU A 181 -11.30 -8.39 -7.11
N SER A 182 -10.72 -7.33 -6.57
CA SER A 182 -11.35 -6.48 -5.57
C SER A 182 -12.55 -5.70 -6.11
N ILE A 183 -12.49 -5.23 -7.36
CA ILE A 183 -13.64 -4.57 -8.03
C ILE A 183 -14.82 -5.54 -8.13
N VAL A 184 -14.57 -6.78 -8.54
CA VAL A 184 -15.62 -7.81 -8.64
C VAL A 184 -16.22 -8.10 -7.26
N PHE A 185 -15.37 -8.21 -6.24
CA PHE A 185 -15.81 -8.45 -4.86
C PHE A 185 -16.66 -7.29 -4.32
N VAL A 186 -16.16 -6.06 -4.44
CA VAL A 186 -16.87 -4.85 -3.98
C VAL A 186 -18.19 -4.66 -4.73
N GLY A 187 -18.19 -4.89 -6.06
CA GLY A 187 -19.40 -4.87 -6.89
C GLY A 187 -20.43 -5.90 -6.42
N GLY A 188 -19.99 -7.13 -6.14
CA GLY A 188 -20.86 -8.17 -5.59
C GLY A 188 -21.46 -7.81 -4.23
N VAL A 189 -20.67 -7.22 -3.35
CA VAL A 189 -21.15 -6.73 -2.04
C VAL A 189 -22.19 -5.63 -2.24
N ILE A 190 -21.94 -4.64 -3.10
CA ILE A 190 -22.91 -3.56 -3.36
C ILE A 190 -24.23 -4.12 -3.89
N ILE A 191 -24.18 -5.02 -4.87
CA ILE A 191 -25.39 -5.63 -5.45
C ILE A 191 -26.17 -6.44 -4.41
N HIS A 192 -25.47 -7.09 -3.48
CA HIS A 192 -26.13 -7.90 -2.43
C HIS A 192 -26.81 -7.04 -1.37
N PHE A 193 -26.35 -5.81 -1.10
CA PHE A 193 -26.86 -4.93 -0.05
C PHE A 193 -27.76 -3.80 -0.57
N VAL A 194 -27.92 -3.65 -1.88
CA VAL A 194 -28.88 -2.74 -2.54
C VAL A 194 -30.08 -3.53 -3.00
#